data_6ba37141a7564d2bb81e223aaea257a2
#
_entry.id   6ba37141a7564d2bb81e223aaea257a2
#
_cell.length_a   1.000
_cell.length_b   1.000
_cell.length_c   1.000
_cell.angle_alpha   90.00
_cell.angle_beta   90.00
_cell.angle_gamma   90.00
#
_symmetry.space_group_name_H-M   'P 1'
#
loop_
_entity.id
_entity.type
_entity.pdbx_description
1 polymer ?
#
loop_
_entity_poly.entity_id
_entity_poly.type
_entity_poly.pdbx_seq_one_letter_code
_entity_poly.pdbx_strand_id
1 'polypeptide(L)'
;MTLDPPASTPSFRPDLNLATTWSLPAWSTGPRGDEQVVLEAALEAGYRGIQGANPRRCRDLGLVPTTFDLQPVPGGLAEKARRWADLGFACCTLMLGTGLESDDEAARLVEEVLEAGADSRLPLYVETHRATVTQDLWRTVQLVDRFPELRFNGDFSHWYTGLDL
;
A
#
# COMPACT_ATOMS: atom_id res chain seq x y z
N MET A 1 -13.04 36.81 -11.84
CA MET A 1 -12.63 35.39 -11.79
C MET A 1 -12.59 34.99 -10.35
N THR A 2 -13.70 34.49 -9.82
CA THR A 2 -13.82 34.00 -8.45
C THR A 2 -13.19 32.63 -8.41
N LEU A 3 -12.10 32.49 -7.64
CA LEU A 3 -11.51 31.19 -7.35
C LEU A 3 -12.52 30.41 -6.52
N ASP A 4 -12.88 29.21 -6.97
CA ASP A 4 -13.66 28.29 -6.17
C ASP A 4 -12.93 28.04 -4.83
N PRO A 5 -13.66 27.93 -3.72
CA PRO A 5 -13.04 27.61 -2.45
C PRO A 5 -12.28 26.28 -2.56
N PRO A 6 -11.09 26.16 -1.94
CA PRO A 6 -10.31 24.92 -2.00
C PRO A 6 -11.19 23.75 -1.54
N ALA A 7 -11.20 22.70 -2.33
CA ALA A 7 -11.79 21.42 -1.92
C ALA A 7 -11.33 21.09 -0.49
N SER A 8 -12.24 20.56 0.32
CA SER A 8 -12.01 20.23 1.75
C SER A 8 -10.60 19.68 1.95
N THR A 9 -9.84 20.30 2.87
CA THR A 9 -8.49 19.84 3.23
C THR A 9 -8.57 18.34 3.47
N PRO A 10 -7.77 17.49 2.79
CA PRO A 10 -7.81 16.06 3.00
C PRO A 10 -7.52 15.79 4.47
N SER A 11 -8.44 15.14 5.17
CA SER A 11 -8.25 14.79 6.57
C SER A 11 -7.14 13.74 6.65
N PHE A 12 -6.10 14.01 7.45
CA PHE A 12 -5.06 13.02 7.74
C PHE A 12 -5.68 11.81 8.45
N ARG A 13 -5.44 10.61 7.90
CA ARG A 13 -5.86 9.34 8.50
C ARG A 13 -4.62 8.53 8.85
N PRO A 14 -4.29 8.38 10.16
CA PRO A 14 -3.20 7.50 10.55
C PRO A 14 -3.61 6.04 10.41
N ASP A 15 -2.86 5.27 9.61
CA ASP A 15 -3.03 3.83 9.44
C ASP A 15 -1.83 3.09 10.06
N LEU A 16 -2.07 1.93 10.68
CA LEU A 16 -1.04 1.06 11.25
C LEU A 16 -0.82 -0.14 10.35
N ASN A 17 0.43 -0.45 10.03
CA ASN A 17 0.77 -1.75 9.46
C ASN A 17 0.83 -2.79 10.60
N LEU A 18 -0.06 -3.79 10.57
CA LEU A 18 -0.17 -4.79 11.62
C LEU A 18 1.13 -5.58 11.80
N ALA A 19 1.89 -5.82 10.74
CA ALA A 19 3.15 -6.56 10.80
C ALA A 19 4.19 -5.91 11.73
N THR A 20 4.11 -4.60 11.95
CA THR A 20 5.01 -3.89 12.88
C THR A 20 4.82 -4.29 14.32
N THR A 21 3.70 -4.96 14.66
CA THR A 21 3.40 -5.42 16.03
C THR A 21 3.81 -6.87 16.29
N TRP A 22 4.19 -7.65 15.27
CA TRP A 22 4.45 -9.09 15.42
C TRP A 22 5.72 -9.43 16.20
N SER A 23 6.70 -8.54 16.18
CA SER A 23 8.02 -8.78 16.77
C SER A 23 8.46 -7.65 17.70
N LEU A 24 7.54 -7.20 18.55
CA LEU A 24 7.84 -6.15 19.52
C LEU A 24 8.91 -6.64 20.51
N PRO A 25 10.00 -5.87 20.75
CA PRO A 25 11.02 -6.24 21.72
C PRO A 25 10.46 -6.29 23.13
N ALA A 26 11.11 -7.05 24.02
CA ALA A 26 10.59 -7.29 25.37
C ALA A 26 10.32 -6.03 26.21
N TRP A 27 11.07 -4.95 25.95
CA TRP A 27 10.91 -3.66 26.61
C TRP A 27 9.76 -2.79 26.04
N SER A 28 9.19 -3.19 24.90
CA SER A 28 8.09 -2.43 24.31
C SER A 28 6.81 -2.57 25.14
N THR A 29 6.11 -1.44 25.31
CA THR A 29 4.78 -1.38 25.91
C THR A 29 3.65 -1.51 24.88
N GLY A 30 3.98 -1.78 23.61
CA GLY A 30 3.00 -1.98 22.54
C GLY A 30 2.09 -3.19 22.80
N PRO A 31 0.92 -3.23 22.18
CA PRO A 31 -0.07 -4.27 22.40
C PRO A 31 0.47 -5.64 22.01
N ARG A 32 0.19 -6.64 22.83
CA ARG A 32 0.53 -8.06 22.62
C ARG A 32 -0.74 -8.88 22.79
N GLY A 33 -0.84 -9.94 22.04
CA GLY A 33 -1.99 -10.83 22.10
C GLY A 33 -2.51 -11.21 20.72
N ASP A 34 -3.77 -11.54 20.65
CA ASP A 34 -4.42 -11.83 19.37
C ASP A 34 -4.69 -10.53 18.56
N GLU A 35 -5.09 -10.72 17.33
CA GLU A 35 -5.37 -9.60 16.42
C GLU A 35 -6.40 -8.61 16.98
N GLN A 36 -7.43 -9.12 17.69
CA GLN A 36 -8.50 -8.28 18.23
C GLN A 36 -7.95 -7.27 19.26
N VAL A 37 -7.09 -7.74 20.19
CA VAL A 37 -6.44 -6.89 21.19
C VAL A 37 -5.59 -5.78 20.52
N VAL A 38 -4.87 -6.14 19.46
CA VAL A 38 -4.04 -5.15 18.72
C VAL A 38 -4.89 -4.13 18.01
N LEU A 39 -6.01 -4.54 17.39
CA LEU A 39 -6.93 -3.63 16.70
C LEU A 39 -7.60 -2.65 17.65
N GLU A 40 -8.05 -3.12 18.82
CA GLU A 40 -8.65 -2.27 19.85
C GLU A 40 -7.64 -1.25 20.39
N ALA A 41 -6.43 -1.69 20.70
CA ALA A 41 -5.35 -0.80 21.15
C ALA A 41 -4.95 0.23 20.07
N ALA A 42 -4.93 -0.16 18.80
CA ALA A 42 -4.66 0.76 17.68
C ALA A 42 -5.77 1.82 17.58
N LEU A 43 -7.03 1.44 17.70
CA LEU A 43 -8.17 2.36 17.69
C LEU A 43 -8.08 3.36 18.85
N GLU A 44 -7.78 2.89 20.08
CA GLU A 44 -7.58 3.73 21.25
C GLU A 44 -6.42 4.72 21.09
N ALA A 45 -5.33 4.26 20.43
CA ALA A 45 -4.18 5.11 20.10
C ALA A 45 -4.46 6.14 18.99
N GLY A 46 -5.64 6.12 18.38
CA GLY A 46 -6.07 7.10 17.39
C GLY A 46 -5.86 6.67 15.93
N TYR A 47 -5.39 5.45 15.66
CA TYR A 47 -5.36 4.92 14.30
C TYR A 47 -6.79 4.76 13.75
N ARG A 48 -6.93 4.91 12.44
CA ARG A 48 -8.24 4.83 11.76
C ARG A 48 -8.25 3.81 10.64
N GLY A 49 -7.09 3.27 10.25
CA GLY A 49 -6.96 2.18 9.31
C GLY A 49 -5.90 1.20 9.74
N ILE A 50 -6.02 -0.04 9.26
CA ILE A 50 -5.07 -1.11 9.54
C ILE A 50 -4.72 -1.82 8.23
N GLN A 51 -3.43 -1.94 7.97
CA GLN A 51 -2.91 -2.72 6.86
C GLN A 51 -2.58 -4.15 7.32
N GLY A 52 -3.09 -5.14 6.59
CA GLY A 52 -2.75 -6.56 6.79
C GLY A 52 -3.56 -7.30 7.86
N ALA A 53 -4.60 -6.68 8.41
CA ALA A 53 -5.52 -7.33 9.35
C ALA A 53 -6.74 -7.96 8.65
N ASN A 54 -7.50 -8.77 9.40
CA ASN A 54 -8.77 -9.29 8.94
C ASN A 54 -9.76 -8.15 8.65
N PRO A 55 -10.25 -8.00 7.40
CA PRO A 55 -11.04 -6.84 7.00
C PRO A 55 -12.41 -6.78 7.68
N ARG A 56 -12.99 -7.92 8.07
CA ARG A 56 -14.25 -7.95 8.81
C ARG A 56 -14.05 -7.38 10.22
N ARG A 57 -13.04 -7.85 10.94
CA ARG A 57 -12.74 -7.34 12.30
C ARG A 57 -12.44 -5.84 12.30
N CYS A 58 -11.69 -5.37 11.30
CA CYS A 58 -11.46 -3.93 11.15
C CYS A 58 -12.78 -3.16 11.05
N ARG A 59 -13.67 -3.59 10.15
CA ARG A 59 -14.96 -2.92 9.96
C ARG A 59 -15.85 -2.98 11.18
N ASP A 60 -15.88 -4.11 11.91
CA ASP A 60 -16.67 -4.26 13.15
C ASP A 60 -16.24 -3.24 14.22
N LEU A 61 -14.97 -2.79 14.19
CA LEU A 61 -14.42 -1.75 15.04
C LEU A 61 -14.46 -0.33 14.42
N GLY A 62 -14.97 -0.17 13.20
CA GLY A 62 -14.96 1.10 12.49
C GLY A 62 -13.58 1.53 11.94
N LEU A 63 -12.63 0.59 11.86
CA LEU A 63 -11.33 0.78 11.22
C LEU A 63 -11.41 0.50 9.72
N VAL A 64 -10.63 1.22 8.92
CA VAL A 64 -10.51 1.00 7.47
C VAL A 64 -9.50 -0.11 7.19
N PRO A 65 -9.91 -1.25 6.63
CA PRO A 65 -8.97 -2.31 6.27
C PRO A 65 -8.24 -1.97 4.97
N THR A 66 -6.92 -2.08 4.98
CA THR A 66 -6.07 -2.03 3.80
C THR A 66 -5.20 -3.29 3.73
N THR A 67 -4.66 -3.61 2.56
CA THR A 67 -3.80 -4.78 2.41
C THR A 67 -2.55 -4.45 1.61
N PHE A 68 -1.63 -5.39 1.55
CA PHE A 68 -0.45 -5.33 0.70
C PHE A 68 -0.15 -6.71 0.11
N ASP A 69 0.55 -6.75 -1.01
CA ASP A 69 0.98 -7.99 -1.65
C ASP A 69 2.27 -7.79 -2.44
N LEU A 70 2.95 -8.90 -2.71
CA LEU A 70 4.09 -8.98 -3.59
C LEU A 70 3.64 -9.47 -4.97
N GLN A 71 3.99 -8.73 -6.02
CA GLN A 71 3.74 -9.12 -7.41
C GLN A 71 5.08 -9.19 -8.16
N PRO A 72 5.88 -10.27 -7.97
CA PRO A 72 7.22 -10.37 -8.52
C PRO A 72 7.26 -10.58 -10.04
N VAL A 73 6.20 -11.14 -10.60
CA VAL A 73 6.08 -11.41 -12.04
C VAL A 73 4.67 -11.08 -12.51
N PRO A 74 4.46 -10.74 -13.79
CA PRO A 74 3.13 -10.51 -14.34
C PRO A 74 2.23 -11.74 -14.24
N GLY A 75 0.93 -11.52 -14.05
CA GLY A 75 -0.12 -12.54 -14.09
C GLY A 75 -0.86 -12.71 -12.76
N GLY A 76 -2.17 -12.85 -12.86
CA GLY A 76 -3.06 -13.16 -11.74
C GLY A 76 -3.49 -11.98 -10.87
N LEU A 77 -2.99 -10.76 -11.11
CA LEU A 77 -3.31 -9.61 -10.26
C LEU A 77 -4.79 -9.22 -10.34
N ALA A 78 -5.42 -9.34 -11.51
CA ALA A 78 -6.85 -9.03 -11.67
C ALA A 78 -7.75 -9.93 -10.80
N GLU A 79 -7.43 -11.20 -10.65
CA GLU A 79 -8.15 -12.11 -9.76
C GLU A 79 -7.93 -11.75 -8.29
N LYS A 80 -6.68 -11.49 -7.89
CA LYS A 80 -6.34 -11.02 -6.54
C LYS A 80 -7.07 -9.72 -6.20
N ALA A 81 -7.05 -8.72 -7.09
CA ALA A 81 -7.67 -7.42 -6.88
C ALA A 81 -9.20 -7.56 -6.68
N ARG A 82 -9.88 -8.36 -7.50
CA ARG A 82 -11.31 -8.67 -7.31
C ARG A 82 -11.56 -9.31 -5.95
N ARG A 83 -10.76 -10.31 -5.57
CA ARG A 83 -10.89 -10.95 -4.26
C ARG A 83 -10.70 -9.98 -3.09
N TRP A 84 -9.72 -9.07 -3.17
CA TRP A 84 -9.53 -8.05 -2.12
C TRP A 84 -10.70 -7.07 -2.06
N ALA A 85 -11.24 -6.66 -3.21
CA ALA A 85 -12.44 -5.83 -3.28
C ALA A 85 -13.65 -6.54 -2.64
N ASP A 86 -13.90 -7.83 -2.96
CA ASP A 86 -14.98 -8.64 -2.40
C ASP A 86 -14.84 -8.83 -0.89
N LEU A 87 -13.62 -8.96 -0.39
CA LEU A 87 -13.33 -9.00 1.05
C LEU A 87 -13.56 -7.65 1.73
N GLY A 88 -13.69 -6.56 0.95
CA GLY A 88 -13.97 -5.21 1.42
C GLY A 88 -12.75 -4.47 1.92
N PHE A 89 -11.57 -4.72 1.37
CA PHE A 89 -10.41 -3.85 1.54
C PHE A 89 -10.64 -2.52 0.83
N ALA A 90 -10.13 -1.43 1.40
CA ALA A 90 -10.24 -0.10 0.84
C ALA A 90 -9.18 0.19 -0.23
N CYS A 91 -8.04 -0.46 -0.16
CA CYS A 91 -6.96 -0.41 -1.15
C CYS A 91 -5.96 -1.54 -0.93
N CYS A 92 -5.07 -1.74 -1.90
CA CYS A 92 -3.91 -2.61 -1.78
C CYS A 92 -2.63 -1.87 -2.15
N THR A 93 -1.58 -2.05 -1.36
CA THR A 93 -0.22 -1.63 -1.67
C THR A 93 0.54 -2.79 -2.30
N LEU A 94 1.20 -2.56 -3.43
CA LEU A 94 1.89 -3.57 -4.21
C LEU A 94 3.39 -3.31 -4.28
N MET A 95 4.18 -4.30 -3.92
CA MET A 95 5.61 -4.36 -4.20
C MET A 95 5.80 -5.09 -5.52
N LEU A 96 6.18 -4.37 -6.59
CA LEU A 96 6.25 -4.90 -7.96
C LEU A 96 7.65 -5.36 -8.34
N GLY A 97 7.73 -6.55 -8.94
CA GLY A 97 8.97 -7.08 -9.50
C GLY A 97 9.98 -7.46 -8.42
N THR A 98 11.23 -7.57 -8.85
CA THR A 98 12.40 -7.99 -8.05
C THR A 98 13.52 -6.92 -8.06
N GLY A 99 13.35 -5.88 -8.89
CA GLY A 99 14.37 -4.84 -9.15
C GLY A 99 15.37 -5.20 -10.25
N LEU A 100 15.25 -6.40 -10.84
CA LEU A 100 16.14 -6.88 -11.91
C LEU A 100 15.47 -6.86 -13.30
N GLU A 101 14.24 -6.37 -13.36
CA GLU A 101 13.46 -6.29 -14.59
C GLU A 101 14.09 -5.30 -15.58
N SER A 102 13.99 -5.57 -16.86
CA SER A 102 14.14 -4.59 -17.92
C SER A 102 13.02 -3.53 -17.83
N ASP A 103 13.20 -2.40 -18.51
CA ASP A 103 12.19 -1.33 -18.52
C ASP A 103 10.86 -1.78 -19.14
N ASP A 104 10.90 -2.68 -20.13
CA ASP A 104 9.69 -3.24 -20.74
C ASP A 104 8.99 -4.27 -19.82
N GLU A 105 9.73 -5.02 -19.03
CA GLU A 105 9.16 -5.92 -18.02
C GLU A 105 8.53 -5.13 -16.87
N ALA A 106 9.20 -4.09 -16.39
CA ALA A 106 8.67 -3.19 -15.39
C ALA A 106 7.38 -2.51 -15.88
N ALA A 107 7.37 -2.05 -17.13
CA ALA A 107 6.19 -1.45 -17.73
C ALA A 107 5.00 -2.43 -17.79
N ARG A 108 5.22 -3.68 -18.16
CA ARG A 108 4.15 -4.71 -18.17
C ARG A 108 3.55 -4.97 -16.79
N LEU A 109 4.38 -4.96 -15.74
CA LEU A 109 3.88 -5.05 -14.36
C LEU A 109 2.98 -3.86 -14.00
N VAL A 110 3.37 -2.65 -14.41
CA VAL A 110 2.56 -1.44 -14.18
C VAL A 110 1.26 -1.47 -14.97
N GLU A 111 1.29 -1.89 -16.24
CA GLU A 111 0.09 -2.07 -17.08
C GLU A 111 -0.90 -3.01 -16.40
N GLU A 112 -0.44 -4.15 -15.88
CA GLU A 112 -1.29 -5.09 -15.14
C GLU A 112 -1.92 -4.46 -13.89
N VAL A 113 -1.17 -3.61 -13.16
CA VAL A 113 -1.71 -2.89 -11.98
C VAL A 113 -2.84 -1.96 -12.39
N LEU A 114 -2.66 -1.19 -13.45
CA LEU A 114 -3.66 -0.23 -13.93
C LEU A 114 -4.93 -0.95 -14.42
N GLU A 115 -4.79 -2.02 -15.18
CA GLU A 115 -5.89 -2.86 -15.65
C GLU A 115 -6.64 -3.52 -14.48
N ALA A 116 -5.91 -4.15 -13.56
CA ALA A 116 -6.51 -4.83 -12.41
C ALA A 116 -7.23 -3.84 -11.46
N GLY A 117 -6.67 -2.65 -11.26
CA GLY A 117 -7.31 -1.59 -10.48
C GLY A 117 -8.60 -1.09 -11.13
N ALA A 118 -8.60 -0.86 -12.44
CA ALA A 118 -9.78 -0.43 -13.19
C ALA A 118 -10.89 -1.49 -13.15
N ASP A 119 -10.55 -2.77 -13.40
CA ASP A 119 -11.50 -3.88 -13.43
C ASP A 119 -12.15 -4.15 -12.07
N SER A 120 -11.35 -4.16 -11.00
CA SER A 120 -11.83 -4.43 -9.65
C SER A 120 -12.45 -3.23 -8.96
N ARG A 121 -12.21 -2.02 -9.45
CA ARG A 121 -12.50 -0.73 -8.79
C ARG A 121 -11.85 -0.59 -7.42
N LEU A 122 -10.81 -1.37 -7.16
CA LEU A 122 -10.01 -1.29 -5.94
C LEU A 122 -8.80 -0.38 -6.22
N PRO A 123 -8.58 0.68 -5.46
CA PRO A 123 -7.34 1.45 -5.55
C PRO A 123 -6.11 0.57 -5.31
N LEU A 124 -5.23 0.49 -6.29
CA LEU A 124 -3.93 -0.19 -6.20
C LEU A 124 -2.83 0.86 -6.21
N TYR A 125 -1.94 0.79 -5.23
CA TYR A 125 -0.82 1.70 -5.06
C TYR A 125 0.49 0.91 -5.18
N VAL A 126 1.43 1.40 -5.96
CA VAL A 126 2.77 0.80 -6.05
C VAL A 126 3.65 1.39 -4.95
N GLU A 127 4.28 0.55 -4.16
CA GLU A 127 5.19 1.01 -3.11
C GLU A 127 6.55 1.37 -3.68
N THR A 128 7.10 2.49 -3.22
CA THR A 128 8.51 2.80 -3.43
C THR A 128 9.35 1.94 -2.49
N HIS A 129 9.86 0.81 -3.01
CA HIS A 129 10.45 -0.22 -2.17
C HIS A 129 11.76 -0.74 -2.78
N ARG A 130 12.76 -1.04 -1.92
CA ARG A 130 13.98 -1.72 -2.34
C ARG A 130 13.67 -3.12 -2.88
N ALA A 131 14.52 -3.64 -3.78
CA ALA A 131 14.34 -4.91 -4.46
C ALA A 131 12.99 -5.02 -5.19
N THR A 132 12.55 -3.92 -5.81
CA THR A 132 11.36 -3.84 -6.69
C THR A 132 11.67 -2.95 -7.90
N VAL A 133 10.73 -2.82 -8.83
CA VAL A 133 10.88 -1.93 -9.99
C VAL A 133 11.03 -0.45 -9.61
N THR A 134 10.64 -0.08 -8.39
CA THR A 134 10.73 1.29 -7.86
C THR A 134 11.91 1.52 -6.93
N GLN A 135 12.85 0.56 -6.82
CA GLN A 135 14.04 0.73 -5.98
C GLN A 135 14.96 1.86 -6.45
N ASP A 136 14.97 2.10 -7.76
CA ASP A 136 15.78 3.14 -8.40
C ASP A 136 14.91 4.37 -8.72
N LEU A 137 15.36 5.53 -8.25
CA LEU A 137 14.64 6.78 -8.43
C LEU A 137 14.49 7.17 -9.90
N TRP A 138 15.54 6.95 -10.70
CA TRP A 138 15.54 7.31 -12.13
C TRP A 138 14.51 6.47 -12.91
N ARG A 139 14.50 5.17 -12.69
CA ARG A 139 13.48 4.27 -13.28
C ARG A 139 12.08 4.66 -12.82
N THR A 140 11.92 5.00 -11.54
CA THR A 140 10.60 5.41 -11.02
C THR A 140 10.09 6.66 -11.72
N VAL A 141 10.94 7.66 -11.98
CA VAL A 141 10.57 8.85 -12.76
C VAL A 141 10.12 8.48 -14.17
N GLN A 142 10.84 7.57 -14.84
CA GLN A 142 10.44 7.11 -16.18
C GLN A 142 9.09 6.38 -16.17
N LEU A 143 8.80 5.60 -15.13
CA LEU A 143 7.49 4.95 -14.96
C LEU A 143 6.38 5.99 -14.75
N VAL A 144 6.63 7.05 -13.96
CA VAL A 144 5.68 8.16 -13.78
C VAL A 144 5.41 8.90 -15.08
N ASP A 145 6.44 9.18 -15.86
CA ASP A 145 6.31 9.85 -17.15
C ASP A 145 5.54 8.99 -18.17
N ARG A 146 5.76 7.69 -18.16
CA ARG A 146 5.08 6.74 -19.06
C ARG A 146 3.64 6.44 -18.63
N PHE A 147 3.36 6.44 -17.32
CA PHE A 147 2.06 6.07 -16.74
C PHE A 147 1.61 7.14 -15.73
N PRO A 148 1.13 8.29 -16.18
CA PRO A 148 0.76 9.42 -15.30
C PRO A 148 -0.42 9.12 -14.37
N GLU A 149 -1.21 8.09 -14.67
CA GLU A 149 -2.29 7.58 -13.79
C GLU A 149 -1.80 6.68 -12.66
N LEU A 150 -0.54 6.21 -12.70
CA LEU A 150 0.04 5.38 -11.64
C LEU A 150 0.03 6.13 -10.30
N ARG A 151 -0.33 5.42 -9.25
CA ARG A 151 -0.38 5.97 -7.88
C ARG A 151 0.56 5.19 -6.97
N PHE A 152 1.13 5.90 -6.02
CA PHE A 152 2.17 5.36 -5.16
C PHE A 152 1.76 5.33 -3.69
N ASN A 153 2.26 4.31 -2.98
CA ASN A 153 2.51 4.35 -1.56
C ASN A 153 3.98 4.76 -1.37
N GLY A 154 4.22 6.01 -0.96
CA GLY A 154 5.56 6.58 -0.90
C GLY A 154 6.29 6.20 0.37
N ASP A 155 7.02 5.08 0.38
CA ASP A 155 7.99 4.78 1.43
C ASP A 155 9.39 5.30 1.02
N PHE A 156 9.64 6.56 1.35
CA PHE A 156 10.91 7.22 1.02
C PHE A 156 12.10 6.67 1.82
N SER A 157 11.86 5.92 2.89
CA SER A 157 12.93 5.32 3.68
C SER A 157 13.76 4.34 2.85
N HIS A 158 13.14 3.65 1.90
CA HIS A 158 13.83 2.73 1.01
C HIS A 158 14.81 3.43 0.05
N TRP A 159 14.46 4.60 -0.44
CA TRP A 159 15.38 5.39 -1.26
C TRP A 159 16.49 6.01 -0.41
N TYR A 160 16.14 6.59 0.74
CA TYR A 160 17.11 7.22 1.63
C TYR A 160 18.19 6.23 2.10
N THR A 161 17.81 4.98 2.40
CA THR A 161 18.75 3.95 2.87
C THR A 161 19.43 3.17 1.76
N GLY A 162 18.91 3.22 0.52
CA GLY A 162 19.39 2.42 -0.61
C GLY A 162 20.24 3.19 -1.62
N LEU A 163 20.27 4.51 -1.58
CA LEU A 163 20.93 5.35 -2.59
C LEU A 163 22.29 5.93 -2.14
N ASP A 164 22.81 5.55 -0.97
CA ASP A 164 24.07 6.10 -0.42
C ASP A 164 24.13 7.65 -0.48
N LEU A 165 23.02 8.32 -0.19
CA LEU A 165 22.89 9.77 -0.16
C LEU A 165 23.27 10.37 1.19
#